data_2d9f9c1ce90eda28775c783b21e3f585
#
_entry.id   2d9f9c1ce90eda28775c783b21e3f585
#
_cell.length_a   1.000
_cell.length_b   1.000
_cell.length_c   1.000
_cell.angle_alpha   90.00
_cell.angle_beta   90.00
_cell.angle_gamma   90.00
#
_symmetry.space_group_name_H-M   'P 1'
#
loop_
_entity.id
_entity.type
_entity.pdbx_description
1 polymer ?
#
loop_
_entity_poly.entity_id
_entity_poly.type
_entity_poly.pdbx_seq_one_letter_code
_entity_poly.pdbx_strand_id
1 'polypeptide(L)'
;MRAFEDKSFAVLRIVFGFVWAIDAYFKWQPAFLDNFTSYLTMGAQGQSPLVRAWINLWIHGVSVDPHFFGVVVALAETAIAIGLLFGFFTRVALAGGILMTLVIWSTAEGFGGPYVAGSTDIGAAIIYVIVFIALWLGACWRHYSIDSRLKNAVPWLFGN
;
A
#
# COMPACT_ATOMS: atom_id res chain seq x y z
N MET A 1 -14.91 -7.13 -26.42
CA MET A 1 -14.37 -7.75 -25.18
C MET A 1 -13.27 -6.90 -24.55
N ARG A 2 -12.15 -6.59 -25.21
CA ARG A 2 -11.04 -5.80 -24.61
C ARG A 2 -11.46 -4.46 -23.97
N ALA A 3 -12.31 -3.66 -24.62
CA ALA A 3 -12.74 -2.37 -24.07
C ALA A 3 -13.61 -2.47 -22.81
N PHE A 4 -14.28 -3.60 -22.58
CA PHE A 4 -15.02 -3.86 -21.34
C PHE A 4 -14.08 -4.26 -20.21
N GLU A 5 -13.09 -5.09 -20.51
CA GLU A 5 -12.07 -5.53 -19.56
C GLU A 5 -11.25 -4.34 -19.03
N ASP A 6 -10.81 -3.44 -19.91
CA ASP A 6 -10.04 -2.24 -19.56
C ASP A 6 -10.82 -1.29 -18.61
N LYS A 7 -12.15 -1.16 -18.80
CA LYS A 7 -13.00 -0.34 -17.91
C LYS A 7 -13.21 -0.99 -16.54
N SER A 8 -13.27 -2.32 -16.49
CA SER A 8 -13.42 -3.07 -15.23
C SER A 8 -12.23 -2.85 -14.30
N PHE A 9 -11.00 -2.86 -14.83
CA PHE A 9 -9.81 -2.54 -14.04
C PHE A 9 -9.79 -1.08 -13.55
N ALA A 10 -10.31 -0.14 -14.34
CA ALA A 10 -10.43 1.24 -13.89
C ALA A 10 -11.45 1.40 -12.75
N VAL A 11 -12.57 0.69 -12.80
CA VAL A 11 -13.55 0.65 -11.70
C VAL A 11 -12.93 0.00 -10.46
N LEU A 12 -12.25 -1.14 -10.62
CA LEU A 12 -11.56 -1.82 -9.52
C LEU A 12 -10.53 -0.90 -8.85
N ARG A 13 -9.77 -0.13 -9.64
CA ARG A 13 -8.84 0.88 -9.11
C ARG A 13 -9.54 1.89 -8.21
N ILE A 14 -10.69 2.43 -8.66
CA ILE A 14 -11.44 3.42 -7.89
C ILE A 14 -11.95 2.81 -6.58
N VAL A 15 -12.54 1.61 -6.65
CA VAL A 15 -13.01 0.89 -5.44
C VAL A 15 -11.86 0.63 -4.48
N PHE A 16 -10.72 0.15 -4.99
CA PHE A 16 -9.54 -0.07 -4.17
C PHE A 16 -8.96 1.24 -3.61
N GLY A 17 -9.09 2.34 -4.36
CA GLY A 17 -8.76 3.69 -3.89
C GLY A 17 -9.58 4.14 -2.68
N PHE A 18 -10.86 3.76 -2.60
CA PHE A 18 -11.68 4.02 -1.41
C PHE A 18 -11.20 3.21 -0.20
N VAL A 19 -10.80 1.94 -0.39
CA VAL A 19 -10.20 1.13 0.68
C VAL A 19 -8.95 1.82 1.22
N TRP A 20 -8.04 2.25 0.34
CA TRP A 20 -6.83 2.98 0.71
C TRP A 20 -7.10 4.34 1.37
N ALA A 21 -8.16 5.04 0.97
CA ALA A 21 -8.55 6.30 1.61
C ALA A 21 -8.99 6.08 3.07
N ILE A 22 -9.69 4.99 3.34
CA ILE A 22 -10.07 4.60 4.70
C ILE A 22 -8.84 4.21 5.51
N ASP A 23 -7.92 3.41 4.93
CA ASP A 23 -6.66 3.04 5.60
C ASP A 23 -5.83 4.28 5.91
N ALA A 24 -5.66 5.20 4.94
CA ALA A 24 -4.96 6.47 5.13
C ALA A 24 -5.61 7.33 6.22
N TYR A 25 -6.93 7.39 6.29
CA TYR A 25 -7.65 8.10 7.36
C TYR A 25 -7.26 7.57 8.74
N PHE A 26 -7.16 6.25 8.93
CA PHE A 26 -6.75 5.66 10.20
C PHE A 26 -5.29 5.97 10.55
N LYS A 27 -4.41 6.16 9.55
CA LYS A 27 -3.01 6.53 9.81
C LYS A 27 -2.85 7.97 10.33
N TRP A 28 -3.82 8.84 10.10
CA TRP A 28 -3.83 10.19 10.68
C TRP A 28 -4.39 10.25 12.10
N GLN A 29 -4.90 9.15 12.64
CA GLN A 29 -5.41 9.14 14.00
C GLN A 29 -4.25 9.14 15.03
N PRO A 30 -4.41 9.85 16.19
CA PRO A 30 -3.42 9.84 17.27
C PRO A 30 -3.07 8.41 17.71
N ALA A 31 -4.04 7.50 17.71
CA ALA A 31 -3.81 6.10 18.05
C ALA A 31 -2.74 5.42 17.19
N PHE A 32 -2.59 5.82 15.93
CA PHE A 32 -1.52 5.32 15.05
C PHE A 32 -0.23 6.11 15.24
N LEU A 33 -0.29 7.44 15.17
CA LEU A 33 0.90 8.31 15.19
C LEU A 33 1.67 8.20 16.51
N ASP A 34 0.97 8.13 17.63
CA ASP A 34 1.58 8.06 18.96
C ASP A 34 2.10 6.65 19.30
N ASN A 35 1.63 5.62 18.60
CA ASN A 35 1.98 4.23 18.86
C ASN A 35 2.65 3.54 17.67
N PHE A 36 3.27 4.28 16.74
CA PHE A 36 3.78 3.75 15.48
C PHE A 36 4.69 2.53 15.66
N THR A 37 5.66 2.59 16.57
CA THR A 37 6.59 1.46 16.83
C THR A 37 5.90 0.24 17.42
N SER A 38 4.77 0.39 18.10
CA SER A 38 4.07 -0.75 18.71
C SER A 38 3.50 -1.70 17.65
N TYR A 39 3.09 -1.18 16.47
CA TYR A 39 2.64 -2.01 15.36
C TYR A 39 3.75 -2.93 14.84
N LEU A 40 4.99 -2.41 14.72
CA LEU A 40 6.14 -3.23 14.33
C LEU A 40 6.49 -4.24 15.42
N THR A 41 6.45 -3.80 16.69
CA THR A 41 6.74 -4.68 17.84
C THR A 41 5.74 -5.85 17.91
N MET A 42 4.46 -5.59 17.66
CA MET A 42 3.45 -6.65 17.56
C MET A 42 3.74 -7.63 16.42
N GLY A 43 4.16 -7.13 15.25
CA GLY A 43 4.56 -7.97 14.14
C GLY A 43 5.77 -8.89 14.44
N ALA A 44 6.63 -8.50 15.38
CA ALA A 44 7.78 -9.30 15.80
C ALA A 44 7.44 -10.40 16.82
N GLN A 45 6.27 -10.34 17.47
CA GLN A 45 5.89 -11.29 18.52
C GLN A 45 5.71 -12.71 17.98
N GLY A 46 6.27 -13.69 18.67
CA GLY A 46 6.13 -15.10 18.29
C GLY A 46 6.89 -15.52 17.02
N GLN A 47 7.56 -14.60 16.35
CA GLN A 47 8.23 -14.84 15.06
C GLN A 47 9.53 -15.65 15.23
N SER A 48 9.95 -16.29 14.11
CA SER A 48 11.25 -16.95 14.01
C SER A 48 12.40 -15.96 14.23
N PRO A 49 13.59 -16.40 14.64
CA PRO A 49 14.73 -15.50 14.87
C PRO A 49 15.08 -14.61 13.67
N LEU A 50 14.99 -15.15 12.45
CA LEU A 50 15.29 -14.40 11.21
C LEU A 50 14.27 -13.29 10.94
N VAL A 51 12.98 -13.59 11.03
CA VAL A 51 11.90 -12.61 10.85
C VAL A 51 11.97 -11.52 11.93
N ARG A 52 12.21 -11.92 13.18
CA ARG A 52 12.39 -10.99 14.29
C ARG A 52 13.59 -10.07 14.09
N ALA A 53 14.72 -10.59 13.60
CA ALA A 53 15.91 -9.78 13.29
C ALA A 53 15.60 -8.73 12.19
N TRP A 54 14.87 -9.12 11.15
CA TRP A 54 14.41 -8.21 10.09
C TRP A 54 13.52 -7.09 10.66
N ILE A 55 12.51 -7.43 11.45
CA ILE A 55 11.60 -6.43 12.02
C ILE A 55 12.32 -5.52 13.00
N ASN A 56 13.23 -6.06 13.83
CA ASN A 56 14.05 -5.28 14.77
C ASN A 56 14.94 -4.26 14.05
N LEU A 57 15.45 -4.58 12.87
CA LEU A 57 16.19 -3.61 12.05
C LEU A 57 15.33 -2.40 11.71
N TRP A 58 14.06 -2.62 11.31
CA TRP A 58 13.11 -1.54 11.04
C TRP A 58 12.75 -0.77 12.32
N ILE A 59 12.46 -1.48 13.43
CA ILE A 59 12.18 -0.83 14.73
C ILE A 59 13.32 0.09 15.11
N HIS A 60 14.58 -0.38 15.00
CA HIS A 60 15.75 0.44 15.33
C HIS A 60 15.83 1.70 14.47
N GLY A 61 15.60 1.58 13.16
CA GLY A 61 15.61 2.71 12.24
C GLY A 61 14.53 3.75 12.55
N VAL A 62 13.30 3.32 12.78
CA VAL A 62 12.17 4.23 13.02
C VAL A 62 12.12 4.77 14.44
N SER A 63 12.82 4.15 15.41
CA SER A 63 12.87 4.59 16.80
C SER A 63 13.62 5.91 17.01
N VAL A 64 14.32 6.40 16.00
CA VAL A 64 14.98 7.71 16.03
C VAL A 64 13.94 8.85 16.14
N ASP A 65 12.84 8.75 15.40
CA ASP A 65 11.67 9.62 15.50
C ASP A 65 10.41 8.89 15.02
N PRO A 66 9.76 8.13 15.90
CA PRO A 66 8.59 7.33 15.54
C PRO A 66 7.44 8.15 14.98
N HIS A 67 7.21 9.35 15.51
CA HIS A 67 6.13 10.22 15.06
C HIS A 67 6.36 10.70 13.62
N PHE A 68 7.59 11.12 13.32
CA PHE A 68 7.96 11.51 11.95
C PHE A 68 7.72 10.38 10.95
N PHE A 69 8.16 9.16 11.26
CA PHE A 69 7.93 8.00 10.38
C PHE A 69 6.46 7.64 10.26
N GLY A 70 5.68 7.76 11.34
CA GLY A 70 4.22 7.61 11.29
C GLY A 70 3.57 8.59 10.34
N VAL A 71 3.97 9.87 10.38
CA VAL A 71 3.49 10.91 9.46
C VAL A 71 3.91 10.62 8.01
N VAL A 72 5.14 10.16 7.78
CA VAL A 72 5.60 9.77 6.43
C VAL A 72 4.75 8.64 5.86
N VAL A 73 4.41 7.63 6.66
CA VAL A 73 3.51 6.55 6.26
C VAL A 73 2.11 7.09 5.94
N ALA A 74 1.54 7.93 6.80
CA ALA A 74 0.22 8.54 6.59
C ALA A 74 0.16 9.37 5.29
N LEU A 75 1.20 10.17 5.01
CA LEU A 75 1.32 10.93 3.77
C LEU A 75 1.45 10.03 2.54
N ALA A 76 2.28 9.00 2.61
CA ALA A 76 2.46 8.06 1.51
C ALA A 76 1.17 7.31 1.18
N GLU A 77 0.45 6.80 2.19
CA GLU A 77 -0.85 6.14 1.98
C GLU A 77 -1.90 7.11 1.42
N THR A 78 -1.92 8.36 1.90
CA THR A 78 -2.79 9.41 1.36
C THR A 78 -2.49 9.68 -0.12
N ALA A 79 -1.21 9.79 -0.49
CA ALA A 79 -0.82 10.00 -1.88
C ALA A 79 -1.21 8.81 -2.79
N ILE A 80 -1.06 7.58 -2.30
CA ILE A 80 -1.51 6.36 -2.99
C ILE A 80 -3.03 6.40 -3.17
N ALA A 81 -3.80 6.70 -2.11
CA ALA A 81 -5.26 6.79 -2.18
C ALA A 81 -5.72 7.82 -3.21
N ILE A 82 -5.13 9.02 -3.22
CA ILE A 82 -5.42 10.07 -4.21
C ILE A 82 -5.09 9.59 -5.63
N GLY A 83 -3.92 8.99 -5.80
CA GLY A 83 -3.48 8.45 -7.08
C GLY A 83 -4.44 7.38 -7.63
N LEU A 84 -4.93 6.49 -6.76
CA LEU A 84 -5.89 5.45 -7.13
C LEU A 84 -7.28 6.04 -7.42
N LEU A 85 -7.81 6.90 -6.56
CA LEU A 85 -9.15 7.47 -6.71
C LEU A 85 -9.29 8.28 -8.00
N PHE A 86 -8.40 9.24 -8.19
CA PHE A 86 -8.46 10.16 -9.32
C PHE A 86 -7.73 9.66 -10.56
N GLY A 87 -6.94 8.60 -10.43
CA GLY A 87 -6.08 8.13 -11.52
C GLY A 87 -5.03 9.17 -11.91
N PHE A 88 -4.38 9.77 -10.91
CA PHE A 88 -3.34 10.77 -11.09
C PHE A 88 -2.00 10.19 -10.67
N PHE A 89 -1.00 10.25 -11.57
CA PHE A 89 0.26 9.52 -11.42
C PHE A 89 0.02 8.04 -11.06
N THR A 90 -0.95 7.41 -11.69
CA THR A 90 -1.45 6.08 -11.33
C THR A 90 -0.34 5.04 -11.26
N ARG A 91 0.61 5.04 -12.22
CA ARG A 91 1.73 4.09 -12.24
C ARG A 91 2.64 4.26 -11.02
N VAL A 92 2.89 5.51 -10.61
CA VAL A 92 3.68 5.81 -9.40
C VAL A 92 2.93 5.37 -8.15
N ALA A 93 1.63 5.64 -8.08
CA ALA A 93 0.78 5.20 -6.98
C ALA A 93 0.73 3.66 -6.87
N LEU A 94 0.63 2.94 -8.00
CA LEU A 94 0.67 1.47 -8.01
C LEU A 94 2.03 0.94 -7.55
N ALA A 95 3.15 1.48 -8.05
CA ALA A 95 4.49 1.08 -7.63
C ALA A 95 4.72 1.38 -6.14
N GLY A 96 4.34 2.58 -5.69
CA GLY A 96 4.41 2.98 -4.28
C GLY A 96 3.56 2.08 -3.39
N GLY A 97 2.34 1.74 -3.85
CA GLY A 97 1.45 0.81 -3.15
C GLY A 97 2.03 -0.58 -3.00
N ILE A 98 2.64 -1.14 -4.06
CA ILE A 98 3.34 -2.43 -3.99
C ILE A 98 4.47 -2.38 -2.94
N LEU A 99 5.32 -1.35 -3.00
CA LEU A 99 6.43 -1.21 -2.06
C LEU A 99 5.92 -1.03 -0.63
N MET A 100 4.95 -0.14 -0.41
CA MET A 100 4.38 0.11 0.91
C MET A 100 3.77 -1.15 1.51
N THR A 101 2.95 -1.88 0.75
CA THR A 101 2.32 -3.11 1.23
C THR A 101 3.31 -4.23 1.50
N LEU A 102 4.39 -4.36 0.71
CA LEU A 102 5.47 -5.30 0.99
C LEU A 102 6.20 -4.95 2.30
N VAL A 103 6.43 -3.66 2.56
CA VAL A 103 7.02 -3.22 3.83
C VAL A 103 6.07 -3.54 4.99
N ILE A 104 4.79 -3.20 4.90
CA ILE A 104 3.78 -3.49 5.93
C ILE A 104 3.71 -5.00 6.18
N TRP A 105 3.60 -5.81 5.12
CA TRP A 105 3.53 -7.26 5.22
C TRP A 105 4.75 -7.86 5.91
N SER A 106 5.95 -7.41 5.53
CA SER A 106 7.20 -7.95 6.06
C SER A 106 7.55 -7.45 7.46
N THR A 107 6.91 -6.37 7.93
CA THR A 107 7.19 -5.75 9.24
C THR A 107 6.00 -5.85 10.19
N ALA A 108 5.00 -4.98 10.07
CA ALA A 108 3.87 -4.91 10.99
C ALA A 108 3.00 -6.19 10.98
N GLU A 109 2.90 -6.90 9.85
CA GLU A 109 2.21 -8.19 9.75
C GLU A 109 3.15 -9.39 9.90
N GLY A 110 4.46 -9.19 10.11
CA GLY A 110 5.43 -10.25 10.35
C GLY A 110 5.43 -11.36 9.29
N PHE A 111 5.30 -10.97 7.99
CA PHE A 111 5.08 -11.88 6.85
C PHE A 111 3.79 -12.72 6.96
N GLY A 112 2.80 -12.26 7.73
CA GLY A 112 1.57 -12.99 8.02
C GLY A 112 1.70 -14.07 9.11
N GLY A 113 2.90 -14.22 9.71
CA GLY A 113 3.16 -15.18 10.78
C GLY A 113 2.83 -14.64 12.18
N PRO A 114 3.13 -15.45 13.21
CA PRO A 114 3.76 -16.77 13.16
C PRO A 114 2.80 -17.84 12.64
N TYR A 115 3.28 -18.74 11.77
CA TYR A 115 2.48 -19.84 11.22
C TYR A 115 2.48 -21.02 12.21
N VAL A 116 1.55 -20.95 13.16
CA VAL A 116 1.35 -21.94 14.22
C VAL A 116 -0.08 -22.48 14.19
N ALA A 117 -0.35 -23.52 14.97
CA ALA A 117 -1.71 -24.02 15.10
C ALA A 117 -2.67 -22.91 15.57
N GLY A 118 -3.73 -22.66 14.79
CA GLY A 118 -4.67 -21.56 15.01
C GLY A 118 -4.44 -20.33 14.16
N SER A 119 -3.38 -20.26 13.33
CA SER A 119 -3.24 -19.21 12.31
C SER A 119 -4.34 -19.30 11.27
N THR A 120 -4.93 -18.15 10.90
CA THR A 120 -6.13 -18.08 10.05
C THR A 120 -5.88 -17.51 8.66
N ASP A 121 -4.82 -16.72 8.47
CA ASP A 121 -4.51 -16.07 7.20
C ASP A 121 -3.00 -15.74 7.07
N ILE A 122 -2.62 -15.17 5.93
CA ILE A 122 -1.24 -14.80 5.59
C ILE A 122 -0.99 -13.28 5.68
N GLY A 123 -1.93 -12.54 6.28
CA GLY A 123 -1.91 -11.07 6.34
C GLY A 123 -2.64 -10.42 5.17
N ALA A 124 -3.24 -9.27 5.42
CA ALA A 124 -4.02 -8.52 4.43
C ALA A 124 -3.12 -7.82 3.40
N ALA A 125 -1.95 -7.33 3.81
CA ALA A 125 -1.10 -6.53 2.95
C ALA A 125 -0.57 -7.30 1.73
N ILE A 126 -0.30 -8.60 1.83
CA ILE A 126 0.13 -9.39 0.66
C ILE A 126 -0.99 -9.52 -0.39
N ILE A 127 -2.25 -9.54 0.04
CA ILE A 127 -3.40 -9.53 -0.87
C ILE A 127 -3.46 -8.20 -1.62
N TYR A 128 -3.17 -7.09 -0.93
CA TYR A 128 -3.10 -5.77 -1.57
C TYR A 128 -1.99 -5.70 -2.63
N VAL A 129 -0.83 -6.34 -2.40
CA VAL A 129 0.22 -6.46 -3.42
C VAL A 129 -0.33 -7.11 -4.69
N ILE A 130 -1.09 -8.21 -4.55
CA ILE A 130 -1.69 -8.91 -5.69
C ILE A 130 -2.67 -8.01 -6.43
N VAL A 131 -3.50 -7.25 -5.70
CA VAL A 131 -4.45 -6.30 -6.31
C VAL A 131 -3.70 -5.18 -7.06
N PHE A 132 -2.64 -4.61 -6.49
CA PHE A 132 -1.81 -3.61 -7.18
C PHE A 132 -1.20 -4.16 -8.47
N ILE A 133 -0.66 -5.38 -8.43
CA ILE A 133 -0.11 -6.04 -9.62
C ILE A 133 -1.20 -6.28 -10.67
N ALA A 134 -2.38 -6.75 -10.27
CA ALA A 134 -3.51 -6.96 -11.18
C ALA A 134 -3.95 -5.63 -11.84
N LEU A 135 -4.04 -4.54 -11.08
CA LEU A 135 -4.34 -3.21 -11.58
C LEU A 135 -3.28 -2.70 -12.56
N TRP A 136 -2.00 -3.00 -12.30
CA TRP A 136 -0.89 -2.67 -13.19
C TRP A 136 -1.00 -3.44 -14.51
N LEU A 137 -1.16 -4.76 -14.45
CA LEU A 137 -1.29 -5.62 -15.63
C LEU A 137 -2.54 -5.30 -16.45
N GLY A 138 -3.65 -4.92 -15.78
CA GLY A 138 -4.88 -4.47 -16.40
C GLY A 138 -4.84 -3.04 -16.94
N ALA A 139 -3.68 -2.35 -16.86
CA ALA A 139 -3.50 -0.97 -17.33
C ALA A 139 -4.65 -0.02 -16.90
N CYS A 140 -5.01 -0.08 -15.61
CA CYS A 140 -6.16 0.60 -15.02
C CYS A 140 -6.18 2.12 -15.17
N TRP A 141 -5.05 2.75 -15.57
CA TRP A 141 -4.91 4.19 -15.82
C TRP A 141 -5.49 4.64 -17.17
N ARG A 142 -5.83 3.70 -18.07
CA ARG A 142 -6.30 4.03 -19.42
C ARG A 142 -7.70 4.63 -19.45
N HIS A 143 -8.52 4.33 -18.45
CA HIS A 143 -9.91 4.78 -18.36
C HIS A 143 -10.20 5.44 -17.01
N TYR A 144 -11.16 6.37 -17.01
CA TYR A 144 -11.65 7.06 -15.80
C TYR A 144 -10.54 7.66 -14.94
N SER A 145 -9.46 8.21 -15.58
CA SER A 145 -8.30 8.74 -14.89
C SER A 145 -7.93 10.12 -15.40
N ILE A 146 -7.31 10.91 -14.53
CA ILE A 146 -6.67 12.18 -14.91
C ILE A 146 -5.53 11.91 -15.90
N ASP A 147 -4.75 10.84 -15.67
CA ASP A 147 -3.65 10.42 -16.56
C ASP A 147 -4.11 10.24 -18.01
N SER A 148 -5.29 9.62 -18.21
CA SER A 148 -5.85 9.41 -19.55
C SER A 148 -6.22 10.70 -20.26
N ARG A 149 -6.57 11.76 -19.52
CA ARG A 149 -6.89 13.09 -20.06
C ARG A 149 -5.63 13.90 -20.34
N LEU A 150 -4.60 13.77 -19.47
CA LEU A 150 -3.34 14.49 -19.61
C LEU A 150 -2.38 13.87 -20.64
N LYS A 151 -2.63 12.64 -21.07
CA LYS A 151 -1.81 11.93 -22.06
C LYS A 151 -1.51 12.77 -23.31
N ASN A 152 -2.49 13.51 -23.81
CA ASN A 152 -2.35 14.35 -25.00
C ASN A 152 -1.63 15.67 -24.70
N ALA A 153 -1.65 16.15 -23.46
CA ALA A 153 -1.04 17.40 -23.06
C ALA A 153 0.45 17.22 -22.67
N VAL A 154 0.79 16.08 -22.02
CA VAL A 154 2.13 15.78 -21.54
C VAL A 154 2.52 14.32 -21.87
N PRO A 155 2.74 14.01 -23.18
CA PRO A 155 2.93 12.63 -23.63
C PRO A 155 4.12 11.91 -22.99
N TRP A 156 5.21 12.63 -22.71
CA TRP A 156 6.42 12.06 -22.11
C TRP A 156 6.22 11.57 -20.65
N LEU A 157 5.25 12.14 -19.93
CA LEU A 157 4.97 11.78 -18.54
C LEU A 157 3.84 10.73 -18.43
N PHE A 158 2.84 10.81 -19.31
CA PHE A 158 1.62 10.00 -19.26
C PHE A 158 1.44 9.07 -20.46
N GLY A 159 2.35 9.15 -21.44
CA GLY A 159 2.33 8.31 -22.64
C GLY A 159 2.74 6.86 -22.35
N ASN A 160 1.97 5.92 -22.93
CA ASN A 160 2.11 4.43 -22.95
C ASN A 160 2.49 3.74 -21.68
#